data_0c921dc9b4e62f9d9659b7fc0cb95639
#
_entry.id   0c921dc9b4e62f9d9659b7fc0cb95639
#
_cell.length_a   1.000
_cell.length_b   1.000
_cell.length_c   1.000
_cell.angle_alpha   90.00
_cell.angle_beta   90.00
_cell.angle_gamma   90.00
#
_symmetry.space_group_name_H-M   'P 1'
#
loop_
_entity.id
_entity.type
_entity.pdbx_description
1 polymer ?
#
loop_
_entity_poly.entity_id
_entity_poly.type
_entity_poly.pdbx_seq_one_letter_code
_entity_poly.pdbx_strand_id
1 'polypeptide(L)'
;MSEPSAVAELAAHLRHMREKTGRSYDALARRLGVSKSTLHRYCSGEGVPPSFMLLEQFARECQASRTQILELHRRWVRVQTVQIPEAEPGPWQPV
;
A
#
# COMPACT_ATOMS: atom_id res chain seq x y z
N MET A 1 -22.44 2.56 -11.56
CA MET A 1 -21.58 2.47 -10.38
C MET A 1 -20.16 2.19 -10.80
N SER A 2 -19.24 3.03 -10.43
CA SER A 2 -17.88 2.87 -10.87
C SER A 2 -17.12 1.94 -9.93
N GLU A 3 -16.16 1.23 -10.51
CA GLU A 3 -15.32 0.35 -9.72
C GLU A 3 -14.34 1.16 -8.90
N PRO A 4 -13.97 0.67 -7.73
CA PRO A 4 -12.96 1.37 -6.95
C PRO A 4 -11.63 1.37 -7.70
N SER A 5 -10.89 2.46 -7.54
CA SER A 5 -9.57 2.56 -8.16
C SER A 5 -8.61 1.61 -7.48
N ALA A 6 -7.47 1.35 -8.14
CA ALA A 6 -6.44 0.51 -7.56
C ALA A 6 -5.94 1.10 -6.24
N VAL A 7 -5.83 2.43 -6.17
CA VAL A 7 -5.39 3.09 -4.95
C VAL A 7 -6.41 2.88 -3.84
N ALA A 8 -7.71 3.01 -4.16
CA ALA A 8 -8.75 2.82 -3.17
C ALA A 8 -8.77 1.38 -2.65
N GLU A 9 -8.54 0.42 -3.53
CA GLU A 9 -8.49 -0.98 -3.12
C GLU A 9 -7.31 -1.24 -2.19
N LEU A 10 -6.16 -0.68 -2.51
CA LEU A 10 -5.00 -0.83 -1.66
C LEU A 10 -5.25 -0.20 -0.28
N ALA A 11 -5.81 1.01 -0.27
CA ALA A 11 -6.09 1.70 0.98
C ALA A 11 -7.08 0.91 1.83
N ALA A 12 -8.11 0.37 1.21
CA ALA A 12 -9.10 -0.42 1.94
C ALA A 12 -8.47 -1.66 2.56
N HIS A 13 -7.54 -2.28 1.83
CA HIS A 13 -6.86 -3.45 2.33
C HIS A 13 -6.00 -3.10 3.56
N LEU A 14 -5.31 -1.97 3.49
CA LEU A 14 -4.50 -1.52 4.61
C LEU A 14 -5.36 -1.22 5.84
N ARG A 15 -6.49 -0.55 5.63
CA ARG A 15 -7.40 -0.26 6.75
C ARG A 15 -7.90 -1.54 7.39
N HIS A 16 -8.25 -2.51 6.56
CA HIS A 16 -8.75 -3.79 7.06
C HIS A 16 -7.70 -4.48 7.92
N MET A 17 -6.45 -4.48 7.46
CA MET A 17 -5.38 -5.10 8.22
C MET A 17 -5.18 -4.40 9.56
N ARG A 18 -5.22 -3.06 9.56
CA ARG A 18 -5.07 -2.32 10.82
C ARG A 18 -6.21 -2.63 11.78
N GLU A 19 -7.43 -2.67 11.26
CA GLU A 19 -8.58 -2.91 12.11
C GLU A 19 -8.50 -4.27 12.80
N LYS A 20 -7.95 -5.24 12.10
CA LYS A 20 -7.84 -6.57 12.68
C LYS A 20 -6.86 -6.63 13.85
N THR A 21 -5.89 -5.73 13.88
CA THR A 21 -4.91 -5.72 14.96
C THR A 21 -5.40 -4.94 16.17
N GLY A 22 -6.34 -4.04 15.98
CA GLY A 22 -6.78 -3.15 17.04
C GLY A 22 -5.78 -2.05 17.38
N ARG A 23 -4.66 -1.98 16.68
CA ARG A 23 -3.66 -0.95 16.94
C ARG A 23 -4.06 0.36 16.28
N SER A 24 -3.69 1.47 16.91
CA SER A 24 -3.96 2.79 16.37
C SER A 24 -2.95 3.14 15.28
N TYR A 25 -3.31 4.13 14.46
CA TYR A 25 -2.38 4.64 13.47
C TYR A 25 -1.10 5.15 14.13
N ASP A 26 -1.24 5.81 15.28
CA ASP A 26 -0.08 6.34 15.98
C ASP A 26 0.88 5.22 16.39
N ALA A 27 0.34 4.15 16.95
CA ALA A 27 1.16 3.04 17.40
C ALA A 27 1.88 2.38 16.22
N LEU A 28 1.16 2.15 15.11
CA LEU A 28 1.77 1.54 13.93
C LEU A 28 2.80 2.46 13.30
N ALA A 29 2.51 3.76 13.24
CA ALA A 29 3.45 4.70 12.64
C ALA A 29 4.77 4.73 13.40
N ARG A 30 4.71 4.68 14.73
CA ARG A 30 5.93 4.64 15.52
C ARG A 30 6.78 3.42 15.20
N ARG A 31 6.14 2.28 15.06
CA ARG A 31 6.87 1.05 14.79
C ARG A 31 7.45 1.05 13.37
N LEU A 32 6.80 1.76 12.46
CA LEU A 32 7.26 1.82 11.08
C LEU A 32 8.24 2.97 10.83
N GLY A 33 8.40 3.86 11.81
CA GLY A 33 9.32 4.97 11.65
C GLY A 33 8.81 6.07 10.73
N VAL A 34 7.49 6.20 10.61
CA VAL A 34 6.88 7.25 9.80
C VAL A 34 5.95 8.07 10.66
N SER A 35 5.52 9.22 10.15
CA SER A 35 4.57 10.04 10.89
C SER A 35 3.18 9.43 10.81
N LYS A 36 2.37 9.73 11.81
CA LYS A 36 0.99 9.30 11.83
C LYS A 36 0.24 9.81 10.61
N SER A 37 0.51 11.06 10.21
CA SER A 37 -0.13 11.65 9.05
C SER A 37 0.21 10.90 7.77
N THR A 38 1.47 10.52 7.62
CA THR A 38 1.90 9.77 6.45
C THR A 38 1.19 8.43 6.37
N LEU A 39 1.14 7.71 7.47
CA LEU A 39 0.48 6.42 7.48
C LEU A 39 -1.01 6.57 7.21
N HIS A 40 -1.63 7.58 7.80
CA HIS A 40 -3.05 7.82 7.59
C HIS A 40 -3.35 8.10 6.12
N ARG A 41 -2.49 8.86 5.46
CA ARG A 41 -2.67 9.17 4.04
C ARG A 41 -2.64 7.90 3.19
N TYR A 42 -1.72 6.98 3.50
CA TYR A 42 -1.66 5.73 2.75
C TYR A 42 -2.91 4.90 2.97
N CYS A 43 -3.42 4.89 4.18
CA CYS A 43 -4.61 4.09 4.50
C CYS A 43 -5.90 4.75 4.03
N SER A 44 -5.86 6.03 3.69
CA SER A 44 -7.06 6.72 3.20
C SER A 44 -7.07 6.87 1.68
N GLY A 45 -6.00 6.45 1.02
CA GLY A 45 -5.95 6.54 -0.43
C GLY A 45 -5.45 7.86 -0.95
N GLU A 46 -4.91 8.72 -0.08
CA GLU A 46 -4.41 10.02 -0.50
C GLU A 46 -2.95 9.97 -0.93
N GLY A 47 -2.29 8.85 -0.75
CA GLY A 47 -0.93 8.70 -1.17
C GLY A 47 -0.59 7.23 -1.29
N VAL A 48 0.52 6.96 -1.95
CA VAL A 48 1.00 5.59 -2.15
C VAL A 48 2.47 5.54 -1.79
N PRO A 49 2.90 4.55 -0.98
CA PRO A 49 4.32 4.45 -0.66
C PRO A 49 5.15 4.23 -1.92
N PRO A 50 6.30 4.89 -2.03
CA PRO A 50 7.13 4.73 -3.22
C PRO A 50 7.82 3.36 -3.31
N SER A 51 7.91 2.64 -2.20
CA SER A 51 8.47 1.29 -2.23
C SER A 51 7.59 0.37 -1.40
N PHE A 52 7.68 -0.92 -1.72
CA PHE A 52 6.87 -1.90 -1.00
C PHE A 52 7.38 -2.19 0.40
N MET A 53 8.62 -1.81 0.69
CA MET A 53 9.23 -2.15 1.96
C MET A 53 8.39 -1.69 3.15
N LEU A 54 7.86 -0.48 3.07
CA LEU A 54 7.04 0.05 4.16
C LEU A 54 5.77 -0.77 4.34
N LEU A 55 5.14 -1.16 3.23
CA LEU A 55 3.92 -1.94 3.30
C LEU A 55 4.18 -3.34 3.82
N GLU A 56 5.34 -3.91 3.49
CA GLU A 56 5.71 -5.20 4.03
C GLU A 56 5.87 -5.13 5.54
N GLN A 57 6.54 -4.09 6.02
CA GLN A 57 6.69 -3.90 7.45
C GLN A 57 5.34 -3.68 8.13
N PHE A 58 4.48 -2.92 7.48
CA PHE A 58 3.12 -2.71 7.99
C PHE A 58 2.40 -4.06 8.14
N ALA A 59 2.48 -4.89 7.11
CA ALA A 59 1.81 -6.18 7.14
C ALA A 59 2.37 -7.06 8.25
N ARG A 60 3.69 -7.03 8.45
CA ARG A 60 4.30 -7.83 9.51
C ARG A 60 3.86 -7.35 10.88
N GLU A 61 3.74 -6.04 11.07
CA GLU A 61 3.25 -5.50 12.32
C GLU A 61 1.78 -5.87 12.55
N CYS A 62 1.05 -6.10 11.49
CA CYS A 62 -0.33 -6.55 11.57
C CYS A 62 -0.44 -8.07 11.63
N GLN A 63 0.69 -8.76 11.73
CA GLN A 63 0.75 -10.22 11.82
C GLN A 63 0.10 -10.89 10.62
N ALA A 64 0.29 -10.31 9.45
CA ALA A 64 -0.24 -10.84 8.22
C ALA A 64 0.49 -12.12 7.84
N SER A 65 -0.25 -13.04 7.24
CA SER A 65 0.33 -14.29 6.75
C SER A 65 1.12 -14.00 5.48
N ARG A 66 1.92 -14.99 5.09
CA ARG A 66 2.67 -14.87 3.85
C ARG A 66 1.75 -14.62 2.65
N THR A 67 0.62 -15.32 2.62
CA THR A 67 -0.36 -15.15 1.56
C THR A 67 -0.90 -13.72 1.54
N GLN A 68 -1.15 -13.17 2.71
CA GLN A 68 -1.67 -11.81 2.81
C GLN A 68 -0.62 -10.79 2.35
N ILE A 69 0.64 -11.04 2.65
CA ILE A 69 1.71 -10.15 2.21
C ILE A 69 1.85 -10.19 0.69
N LEU A 70 1.74 -11.38 0.11
CA LEU A 70 1.79 -11.51 -1.34
C LEU A 70 0.62 -10.79 -2.00
N GLU A 71 -0.55 -10.91 -1.41
CA GLU A 71 -1.72 -10.23 -1.95
C GLU A 71 -1.55 -8.71 -1.86
N LEU A 72 -0.99 -8.24 -0.78
CA LEU A 72 -0.70 -6.82 -0.61
C LEU A 72 0.27 -6.34 -1.68
N HIS A 73 1.29 -7.16 -1.96
CA HIS A 73 2.26 -6.81 -2.99
C HIS A 73 1.60 -6.68 -4.36
N ARG A 74 0.70 -7.60 -4.68
CA ARG A 74 -0.01 -7.55 -5.95
C ARG A 74 -0.81 -6.25 -6.08
N ARG A 75 -1.47 -5.84 -5.01
CA ARG A 75 -2.26 -4.62 -5.03
C ARG A 75 -1.37 -3.40 -5.19
N TRP A 76 -0.22 -3.41 -4.54
CA TRP A 76 0.71 -2.31 -4.66
C TRP A 76 1.28 -2.21 -6.08
N VAL A 77 1.64 -3.34 -6.67
CA VAL A 77 2.14 -3.35 -8.05
C VAL A 77 1.08 -2.83 -9.00
N ARG A 78 -0.16 -3.20 -8.78
CA ARG A 78 -1.25 -2.73 -9.63
C ARG A 78 -1.35 -1.20 -9.60
N VAL A 79 -1.19 -0.62 -8.42
CA VAL A 79 -1.22 0.83 -8.30
C VAL A 79 -0.07 1.46 -9.06
N GLN A 80 1.12 0.88 -8.96
CA GLN A 80 2.28 1.39 -9.68
C GLN A 80 2.05 1.33 -11.18
N THR A 81 1.48 0.24 -11.65
CA THR A 81 1.21 0.06 -13.07
C THR A 81 0.23 1.10 -13.59
N VAL A 82 -0.80 1.38 -12.80
CA VAL A 82 -1.80 2.36 -13.20
C VAL A 82 -1.22 3.76 -13.25
N GLN A 83 -0.31 4.07 -12.35
CA GLN A 83 0.27 5.41 -12.27
C GLN A 83 1.31 5.67 -13.35
N ILE A 84 1.86 4.62 -13.95
CA ILE A 84 2.85 4.78 -15.00
C ILE A 84 2.10 4.94 -16.32
N PRO A 85 2.33 6.05 -17.04
CA PRO A 85 1.65 6.25 -18.31
C PRO A 85 2.00 5.14 -19.30
N GLU A 86 0.99 4.52 -19.86
CA GLU A 86 1.23 3.42 -20.77
C GLU A 86 1.90 3.85 -22.04
N ALA A 87 1.67 5.07 -22.42
CA ALA A 87 2.24 5.58 -23.64
C ALA A 87 3.74 5.75 -23.57
N GLU A 88 4.28 5.54 -22.39
CA GLU A 88 5.69 5.76 -22.16
C GLU A 88 6.48 4.50 -22.46
N PRO A 89 6.93 4.31 -23.65
CA PRO A 89 7.88 3.22 -23.88
C PRO A 89 9.14 3.64 -23.18
N GLY A 90 9.51 3.09 -22.12
CA GLY A 90 10.66 3.54 -21.39
C GLY A 90 11.92 3.54 -22.25
N PRO A 91 12.87 4.35 -21.90
CA PRO A 91 14.17 4.35 -22.59
C PRO A 91 14.90 3.03 -22.44
N TRP A 92 14.50 2.22 -21.48
CA TRP A 92 15.11 0.92 -21.29
C TRP A 92 14.65 -0.10 -22.31
N GLN A 93 13.65 0.24 -23.10
CA GLN A 93 13.12 -0.72 -24.05
C GLN A 93 14.20 -1.16 -25.01
N PRO A 94 14.40 -2.45 -25.14
CA PRO A 94 15.34 -2.93 -26.13
C PRO A 94 14.77 -2.60 -27.51
N VAL A 95 15.62 -2.15 -28.32
CA VAL A 95 15.22 -1.72 -29.65
C VAL A 95 15.29 -2.89 -30.59
#